data_0b5c8e06a2984ce9da2781d143fe0543
#
_entry.id   0b5c8e06a2984ce9da2781d143fe0543
#
_cell.length_a   1.000
_cell.length_b   1.000
_cell.length_c   1.000
_cell.angle_alpha   90.00
_cell.angle_beta   90.00
_cell.angle_gamma   90.00
#
_symmetry.space_group_name_H-M   'P 1'
#
loop_
_entity.id
_entity.type
_entity.pdbx_description
1 polymer ?
#
loop_
_entity_poly.entity_id
_entity_poly.type
_entity_poly.pdbx_seq_one_letter_code
_entity_poly.pdbx_strand_id
1 'polypeptide(L)'
;DVYKRQDQEMYRAHKAKAVGSIAARMEEAKHLYRVSILLQPFSGQCVKKGYFQIGEEKIRCQVLEKLDLDQIQQGYFYTFHAPEFPVKKMDDLLQQYYFEVYQIACLDVVREWIREYLARKHSVRETRYASPSFGPGFYGMELEATEKILSLMNPEKAGVSWQEGSMHPLMSLAGMYLISKKDVLPSCRDCASCIGGKEGCQYCSNNR
;
A
#
# COMPACT_ATOMS: atom_id res chain seq x y z
N ASP A 1 8.16 4.44 41.50
CA ASP A 1 7.00 4.06 40.66
C ASP A 1 6.01 5.21 40.40
N VAL A 2 5.90 6.21 41.26
CA VAL A 2 5.05 7.39 41.06
C VAL A 2 5.57 8.24 39.89
N TYR A 3 6.86 8.42 39.73
CA TYR A 3 7.49 9.17 38.64
C TYR A 3 7.22 8.49 37.27
N LYS A 4 7.29 7.17 37.17
CA LYS A 4 6.97 6.44 35.94
C LYS A 4 5.50 6.59 35.52
N ARG A 5 4.56 6.70 36.46
CA ARG A 5 3.15 6.94 36.17
C ARG A 5 2.89 8.37 35.68
N GLN A 6 3.48 9.35 36.36
CA GLN A 6 3.36 10.77 35.96
C GLN A 6 3.94 11.00 34.57
N ASP A 7 5.10 10.40 34.26
CA ASP A 7 5.72 10.50 32.94
C ASP A 7 4.85 9.86 31.86
N GLN A 8 4.20 8.73 32.16
CA GLN A 8 3.28 8.06 31.22
C GLN A 8 2.00 8.87 31.00
N GLU A 9 1.44 9.46 32.03
CA GLU A 9 0.22 10.29 31.90
C GLU A 9 0.50 11.59 31.13
N MET A 10 1.61 12.22 31.40
CA MET A 10 2.07 13.43 30.71
C MET A 10 2.36 13.12 29.23
N TYR A 11 3.02 12.01 28.94
CA TYR A 11 3.26 11.56 27.57
C TYR A 11 1.94 11.28 26.81
N ARG A 12 0.98 10.59 27.47
CA ARG A 12 -0.34 10.30 26.87
C ARG A 12 -1.11 11.58 26.56
N ALA A 13 -1.09 12.56 27.47
CA ALA A 13 -1.74 13.86 27.28
C ALA A 13 -1.10 14.63 26.12
N HIS A 14 0.23 14.66 26.06
CA HIS A 14 0.98 15.35 24.99
C HIS A 14 0.73 14.68 23.64
N LYS A 15 0.75 13.34 23.61
CA LYS A 15 0.39 12.54 22.42
C LYS A 15 -1.02 12.87 21.94
N ALA A 16 -2.01 12.85 22.82
CA ALA A 16 -3.41 13.13 22.47
C ALA A 16 -3.57 14.56 21.91
N LYS A 17 -2.88 15.54 22.48
CA LYS A 17 -2.87 16.92 21.99
C LYS A 17 -2.23 17.02 20.60
N ALA A 18 -1.10 16.36 20.37
CA ALA A 18 -0.43 16.35 19.08
C ALA A 18 -1.30 15.71 18.00
N VAL A 19 -1.86 14.53 18.27
CA VAL A 19 -2.77 13.81 17.34
C VAL A 19 -4.01 14.64 17.05
N GLY A 20 -4.64 15.22 18.06
CA GLY A 20 -5.83 16.08 17.90
C GLY A 20 -5.55 17.32 17.05
N SER A 21 -4.39 17.97 17.25
CA SER A 21 -3.96 19.12 16.44
C SER A 21 -3.75 18.74 14.98
N ILE A 22 -3.12 17.58 14.71
CA ILE A 22 -2.93 17.09 13.35
C ILE A 22 -4.28 16.78 12.70
N ALA A 23 -5.15 16.03 13.38
CA ALA A 23 -6.46 15.66 12.86
C ALA A 23 -7.29 16.90 12.48
N ALA A 24 -7.30 17.93 13.31
CA ALA A 24 -8.00 19.19 13.02
C ALA A 24 -7.46 19.87 11.75
N ARG A 25 -6.13 20.00 11.62
CA ARG A 25 -5.49 20.58 10.43
C ARG A 25 -5.78 19.81 9.16
N MET A 26 -5.80 18.47 9.25
CA MET A 26 -6.08 17.61 8.13
C MET A 26 -7.55 17.70 7.70
N GLU A 27 -8.48 17.83 8.67
CA GLU A 27 -9.89 18.05 8.38
C GLU A 27 -10.12 19.38 7.66
N GLU A 28 -9.43 20.43 8.07
CA GLU A 28 -9.48 21.75 7.39
C GLU A 28 -8.94 21.67 5.95
N ALA A 29 -7.88 20.88 5.73
CA ALA A 29 -7.21 20.75 4.44
C ALA A 29 -7.78 19.64 3.54
N LYS A 30 -8.73 18.85 4.01
CA LYS A 30 -9.24 17.67 3.27
C LYS A 30 -9.75 17.98 1.86
N HIS A 31 -10.29 19.18 1.64
CA HIS A 31 -10.78 19.61 0.32
C HIS A 31 -9.65 19.83 -0.70
N LEU A 32 -8.41 19.97 -0.24
CA LEU A 32 -7.21 20.10 -1.06
C LEU A 32 -6.62 18.74 -1.42
N TYR A 33 -7.04 17.68 -0.70
CA TYR A 33 -6.48 16.34 -0.86
C TYR A 33 -7.07 15.66 -2.10
N ARG A 34 -6.31 15.66 -3.17
CA ARG A 34 -6.67 15.00 -4.43
C ARG A 34 -5.59 14.01 -4.81
N VAL A 35 -5.98 12.77 -5.03
CA VAL A 35 -5.06 11.69 -5.42
C VAL A 35 -5.31 11.32 -6.87
N SER A 36 -4.29 11.41 -7.69
CA SER A 36 -4.30 10.87 -9.05
C SER A 36 -3.83 9.42 -9.01
N ILE A 37 -4.68 8.50 -9.46
CA ILE A 37 -4.41 7.06 -9.42
C ILE A 37 -4.30 6.55 -10.86
N LEU A 38 -3.20 5.90 -11.20
CA LEU A 38 -3.04 5.17 -12.44
C LEU A 38 -3.23 3.68 -12.17
N LEU A 39 -4.11 3.05 -12.96
CA LEU A 39 -4.34 1.61 -12.95
C LEU A 39 -4.04 1.06 -14.34
N GLN A 40 -3.09 0.15 -14.45
CA GLN A 40 -2.71 -0.51 -15.69
C GLN A 40 -3.11 -1.99 -15.61
N PRO A 41 -4.11 -2.44 -16.38
CA PRO A 41 -4.53 -3.85 -16.37
C PRO A 41 -3.52 -4.74 -17.08
N PHE A 42 -3.42 -5.99 -16.62
CA PHE A 42 -2.73 -7.07 -17.30
C PHE A 42 -3.51 -8.39 -17.19
N SER A 43 -3.28 -9.30 -18.14
CA SER A 43 -3.97 -10.60 -18.16
C SER A 43 -3.53 -11.47 -16.97
N GLY A 44 -4.47 -12.24 -16.39
CA GLY A 44 -4.14 -13.28 -15.40
C GLY A 44 -3.14 -14.31 -15.93
N GLN A 45 -3.07 -14.52 -17.25
CA GLN A 45 -2.08 -15.40 -17.87
C GLN A 45 -0.63 -14.93 -17.68
N CYS A 46 -0.41 -13.67 -17.37
CA CYS A 46 0.90 -13.12 -17.04
C CYS A 46 1.38 -13.56 -15.64
N VAL A 47 0.49 -14.09 -14.79
CA VAL A 47 0.84 -14.58 -13.46
C VAL A 47 1.33 -16.02 -13.58
N LYS A 48 2.54 -16.27 -13.15
CA LYS A 48 3.22 -17.57 -13.18
C LYS A 48 3.63 -17.98 -11.76
N LYS A 49 3.97 -19.25 -11.56
CA LYS A 49 4.50 -19.71 -10.28
C LYS A 49 5.78 -18.95 -9.94
N GLY A 50 5.72 -18.13 -8.88
CA GLY A 50 6.86 -17.37 -8.36
C GLY A 50 7.21 -16.08 -9.10
N TYR A 51 6.50 -15.70 -10.18
CA TYR A 51 6.81 -14.46 -10.91
C TYR A 51 5.66 -13.96 -11.79
N PHE A 52 5.75 -12.73 -12.23
CA PHE A 52 4.96 -12.17 -13.33
C PHE A 52 5.81 -12.13 -14.59
N GLN A 53 5.20 -12.47 -15.75
CA GLN A 53 5.81 -12.32 -17.06
C GLN A 53 4.97 -11.37 -17.90
N ILE A 54 5.47 -10.16 -18.18
CA ILE A 54 4.77 -9.14 -18.93
C ILE A 54 5.69 -8.65 -20.05
N GLY A 55 5.40 -9.07 -21.27
CA GLY A 55 6.34 -8.91 -22.37
C GLY A 55 7.66 -9.63 -22.04
N GLU A 56 8.76 -8.90 -22.13
CA GLU A 56 10.10 -9.39 -21.79
C GLU A 56 10.43 -9.28 -20.31
N GLU A 57 9.66 -8.48 -19.56
CA GLU A 57 9.90 -8.23 -18.14
C GLU A 57 9.46 -9.41 -17.27
N LYS A 58 10.37 -9.83 -16.40
CA LYS A 58 10.13 -10.84 -15.37
C LYS A 58 10.28 -10.22 -13.98
N ILE A 59 9.21 -10.28 -13.21
CA ILE A 59 9.16 -9.73 -11.85
C ILE A 59 8.93 -10.90 -10.88
N ARG A 60 9.92 -11.22 -10.06
CA ARG A 60 9.82 -12.28 -9.04
C ARG A 60 8.88 -11.84 -7.92
N CYS A 61 8.05 -12.80 -7.47
CA CYS A 61 7.15 -12.59 -6.34
C CYS A 61 6.87 -13.95 -5.69
N GLN A 62 7.49 -14.20 -4.56
CA GLN A 62 7.52 -15.52 -3.93
C GLN A 62 6.13 -16.04 -3.54
N VAL A 63 5.21 -15.16 -3.12
CA VAL A 63 3.86 -15.57 -2.73
C VAL A 63 3.12 -16.29 -3.86
N LEU A 64 3.43 -15.97 -5.12
CA LEU A 64 2.78 -16.61 -6.29
C LEU A 64 3.06 -18.12 -6.42
N GLU A 65 4.08 -18.63 -5.75
CA GLU A 65 4.34 -20.08 -5.70
C GLU A 65 3.23 -20.84 -4.98
N LYS A 66 2.58 -20.17 -4.03
CA LYS A 66 1.57 -20.76 -3.14
C LYS A 66 0.13 -20.50 -3.59
N LEU A 67 -0.09 -19.63 -4.58
CA LEU A 67 -1.42 -19.29 -5.05
C LEU A 67 -1.98 -20.30 -6.03
N ASP A 68 -3.31 -20.46 -6.01
CA ASP A 68 -4.08 -21.14 -7.06
C ASP A 68 -4.24 -20.20 -8.26
N LEU A 69 -3.32 -20.30 -9.22
CA LEU A 69 -3.24 -19.39 -10.36
C LEU A 69 -4.43 -19.50 -11.30
N ASP A 70 -5.11 -20.65 -11.35
CA ASP A 70 -6.27 -20.88 -12.21
C ASP A 70 -7.48 -20.03 -11.80
N GLN A 71 -7.49 -19.54 -10.58
CA GLN A 71 -8.51 -18.61 -10.10
C GLN A 71 -8.27 -17.17 -10.54
N ILE A 72 -7.04 -16.81 -10.94
CA ILE A 72 -6.64 -15.45 -11.27
C ILE A 72 -7.02 -15.15 -12.72
N GLN A 73 -7.86 -14.13 -12.92
CA GLN A 73 -8.34 -13.76 -14.23
C GLN A 73 -7.63 -12.54 -14.80
N GLN A 74 -7.33 -11.60 -13.93
CA GLN A 74 -6.75 -10.31 -14.29
C GLN A 74 -5.90 -9.78 -13.14
N GLY A 75 -4.94 -8.92 -13.46
CA GLY A 75 -4.25 -8.09 -12.48
C GLY A 75 -4.26 -6.64 -12.87
N TYR A 76 -3.92 -5.80 -11.92
CA TYR A 76 -3.73 -4.37 -12.10
C TYR A 76 -2.44 -3.95 -11.43
N PHE A 77 -1.52 -3.35 -12.17
CA PHE A 77 -0.52 -2.49 -11.56
C PHE A 77 -1.18 -1.18 -11.18
N TYR A 78 -0.72 -0.60 -10.11
CA TYR A 78 -1.15 0.73 -9.71
C TYR A 78 0.05 1.57 -9.29
N THR A 79 -0.08 2.86 -9.50
CA THR A 79 0.74 3.87 -8.85
C THR A 79 -0.09 5.11 -8.57
N PHE A 80 0.25 5.79 -7.50
CA PHE A 80 -0.30 7.09 -7.14
C PHE A 80 0.66 7.80 -6.19
N HIS A 81 0.49 9.10 -6.06
CA HIS A 81 1.09 9.85 -4.97
C HIS A 81 -0.01 10.52 -4.13
N ALA A 82 0.21 10.60 -2.85
CA ALA A 82 -0.57 11.44 -1.97
C ALA A 82 0.01 12.86 -1.98
N PRO A 83 -0.79 13.90 -2.25
CA PRO A 83 -0.29 15.25 -2.17
C PRO A 83 0.18 15.55 -0.75
N GLU A 84 1.30 16.24 -0.63
CA GLU A 84 1.75 16.75 0.65
C GLU A 84 0.73 17.79 1.15
N PHE A 85 0.28 17.60 2.35
CA PHE A 85 -0.58 18.61 2.97
C PHE A 85 0.23 19.87 3.18
N PRO A 86 -0.31 21.06 2.85
CA PRO A 86 0.37 22.32 3.07
C PRO A 86 0.37 22.68 4.57
N VAL A 87 1.06 21.87 5.35
CA VAL A 87 1.21 22.09 6.78
C VAL A 87 2.43 22.99 6.98
N LYS A 88 2.20 24.16 7.56
CA LYS A 88 3.29 25.03 8.02
C LYS A 88 4.23 24.24 8.92
N LYS A 89 5.53 24.53 8.81
CA LYS A 89 6.59 23.94 9.64
C LYS A 89 6.10 23.74 11.08
N MET A 90 6.20 22.51 11.55
CA MET A 90 5.84 22.17 12.92
C MET A 90 7.05 22.40 13.79
N ASP A 91 6.87 23.15 14.87
CA ASP A 91 7.93 23.43 15.83
C ASP A 91 8.11 22.26 16.84
N ASP A 92 7.11 21.37 16.93
CA ASP A 92 7.07 20.23 17.84
C ASP A 92 7.38 18.93 17.07
N LEU A 93 8.48 18.29 17.41
CA LEU A 93 8.90 17.02 16.82
C LEU A 93 7.86 15.91 16.95
N LEU A 94 7.08 15.89 18.02
CA LEU A 94 6.01 14.92 18.23
C LEU A 94 4.86 15.15 17.24
N GLN A 95 4.51 16.40 16.98
CA GLN A 95 3.52 16.74 15.95
C GLN A 95 4.03 16.36 14.56
N GLN A 96 5.29 16.63 14.25
CA GLN A 96 5.90 16.22 12.98
C GLN A 96 5.83 14.71 12.79
N TYR A 97 6.21 13.92 13.79
CA TYR A 97 6.13 12.47 13.75
C TYR A 97 4.69 11.97 13.48
N TYR A 98 3.71 12.47 14.23
CA TYR A 98 2.32 12.06 14.01
C TYR A 98 1.74 12.53 12.68
N PHE A 99 2.22 13.63 12.15
CA PHE A 99 1.87 14.09 10.81
C PHE A 99 2.35 13.11 9.74
N GLU A 100 3.59 12.64 9.82
CA GLU A 100 4.12 11.62 8.92
C GLU A 100 3.35 10.30 9.03
N VAL A 101 3.05 9.85 10.26
CA VAL A 101 2.20 8.67 10.49
C VAL A 101 0.82 8.84 9.86
N TYR A 102 0.23 10.02 9.97
CA TYR A 102 -1.06 10.30 9.36
C TYR A 102 -1.00 10.27 7.83
N GLN A 103 0.03 10.82 7.22
CA GLN A 103 0.22 10.76 5.77
C GLN A 103 0.33 9.31 5.29
N ILE A 104 1.08 8.47 5.99
CA ILE A 104 1.18 7.02 5.69
C ILE A 104 -0.19 6.36 5.80
N ALA A 105 -0.97 6.68 6.84
CA ALA A 105 -2.33 6.14 6.97
C ALA A 105 -3.25 6.56 5.81
N CYS A 106 -3.09 7.77 5.27
CA CYS A 106 -3.81 8.21 4.08
C CYS A 106 -3.47 7.36 2.85
N LEU A 107 -2.20 6.96 2.67
CA LEU A 107 -1.81 6.04 1.60
C LEU A 107 -2.53 4.69 1.73
N ASP A 108 -2.64 4.16 2.94
CA ASP A 108 -3.34 2.89 3.20
C ASP A 108 -4.83 2.99 2.91
N VAL A 109 -5.46 4.11 3.23
CA VAL A 109 -6.88 4.36 2.88
C VAL A 109 -7.07 4.39 1.36
N VAL A 110 -6.17 5.01 0.61
CA VAL A 110 -6.22 5.02 -0.87
C VAL A 110 -6.07 3.61 -1.43
N ARG A 111 -5.15 2.81 -0.89
CA ARG A 111 -4.97 1.40 -1.30
C ARG A 111 -6.24 0.59 -1.08
N GLU A 112 -6.86 0.73 0.08
CA GLU A 112 -8.11 0.00 0.37
C GLU A 112 -9.26 0.46 -0.53
N TRP A 113 -9.36 1.76 -0.80
CA TRP A 113 -10.33 2.31 -1.74
C TRP A 113 -10.15 1.73 -3.15
N ILE A 114 -8.91 1.61 -3.64
CA ILE A 114 -8.62 0.99 -4.94
C ILE A 114 -9.08 -0.47 -4.94
N ARG A 115 -8.80 -1.22 -3.89
CA ARG A 115 -9.23 -2.62 -3.73
C ARG A 115 -10.74 -2.75 -3.85
N GLU A 116 -11.47 -1.96 -3.09
CA GLU A 116 -12.93 -1.95 -3.12
C GLU A 116 -13.50 -1.53 -4.49
N TYR A 117 -12.91 -0.52 -5.10
CA TYR A 117 -13.27 -0.10 -6.44
C TYR A 117 -13.12 -1.24 -7.46
N LEU A 118 -11.97 -1.93 -7.45
CA LEU A 118 -11.70 -3.05 -8.34
C LEU A 118 -12.64 -4.22 -8.07
N ALA A 119 -12.89 -4.57 -6.82
CA ALA A 119 -13.84 -5.61 -6.45
C ALA A 119 -15.24 -5.30 -6.99
N ARG A 120 -15.75 -4.10 -6.80
CA ARG A 120 -17.05 -3.66 -7.33
C ARG A 120 -17.09 -3.67 -8.85
N LYS A 121 -16.05 -3.13 -9.50
CA LYS A 121 -15.94 -3.08 -10.96
C LYS A 121 -16.03 -4.45 -11.61
N HIS A 122 -15.44 -5.48 -10.99
CA HIS A 122 -15.40 -6.83 -11.53
C HIS A 122 -16.53 -7.74 -11.06
N SER A 123 -17.32 -7.33 -10.07
CA SER A 123 -18.41 -8.15 -9.51
C SER A 123 -19.80 -7.84 -10.13
N VAL A 124 -19.86 -7.24 -11.33
CA VAL A 124 -21.13 -6.85 -11.95
C VAL A 124 -21.99 -8.06 -12.34
N ARG A 125 -21.38 -9.16 -12.80
CA ARG A 125 -22.10 -10.37 -13.26
C ARG A 125 -21.92 -11.56 -12.32
N GLU A 126 -20.76 -11.68 -11.72
CA GLU A 126 -20.39 -12.76 -10.81
C GLU A 126 -19.51 -12.20 -9.72
N THR A 127 -19.56 -12.78 -8.53
CA THR A 127 -18.68 -12.38 -7.43
C THR A 127 -17.23 -12.54 -7.82
N ARG A 128 -16.45 -11.49 -7.64
CA ARG A 128 -15.01 -11.45 -7.85
C ARG A 128 -14.34 -10.86 -6.62
N TYR A 129 -13.15 -11.31 -6.38
CA TYR A 129 -12.33 -10.91 -5.25
C TYR A 129 -11.15 -10.09 -5.76
N ALA A 130 -10.92 -8.94 -5.15
CA ALA A 130 -9.68 -8.20 -5.32
C ALA A 130 -8.75 -8.53 -4.15
N SER A 131 -7.53 -8.96 -4.45
CA SER A 131 -6.53 -9.25 -3.44
C SER A 131 -6.24 -8.02 -2.58
N PRO A 132 -5.64 -8.16 -1.39
CA PRO A 132 -4.91 -7.07 -0.76
C PRO A 132 -3.87 -6.50 -1.73
N SER A 133 -3.50 -5.25 -1.57
CA SER A 133 -2.40 -4.66 -2.31
C SER A 133 -1.10 -5.34 -1.94
N PHE A 134 -0.28 -5.68 -2.92
CA PHE A 134 1.07 -6.17 -2.72
C PHE A 134 2.01 -5.62 -3.80
N GLY A 135 3.29 -5.62 -3.52
CA GLY A 135 4.29 -5.04 -4.40
C GLY A 135 5.69 -5.12 -3.82
N PRO A 136 6.60 -4.32 -4.35
CA PRO A 136 7.99 -4.29 -3.91
C PRO A 136 8.10 -4.14 -2.39
N GLY A 137 8.97 -4.94 -1.77
CA GLY A 137 9.13 -5.00 -0.32
C GLY A 137 8.12 -5.90 0.41
N PHE A 138 7.12 -6.47 -0.28
CA PHE A 138 6.10 -7.33 0.29
C PHE A 138 6.02 -8.69 -0.40
N TYR A 139 5.65 -9.73 0.35
CA TYR A 139 5.40 -11.08 -0.17
C TYR A 139 6.55 -11.68 -0.99
N GLY A 140 7.80 -11.34 -0.63
CA GLY A 140 8.99 -11.83 -1.32
C GLY A 140 9.20 -11.22 -2.71
N MET A 141 8.71 -10.02 -2.94
CA MET A 141 9.05 -9.19 -4.09
C MET A 141 10.15 -8.20 -3.68
N GLU A 142 11.22 -8.16 -4.45
CA GLU A 142 12.36 -7.27 -4.22
C GLU A 142 11.99 -5.81 -4.46
N LEU A 143 12.65 -4.87 -3.78
CA LEU A 143 12.39 -3.43 -3.92
C LEU A 143 12.72 -2.92 -5.33
N GLU A 144 13.70 -3.50 -5.99
CA GLU A 144 14.14 -3.21 -7.36
C GLU A 144 13.04 -3.49 -8.40
N ALA A 145 12.04 -4.30 -8.04
CA ALA A 145 10.86 -4.52 -8.88
C ALA A 145 10.02 -3.24 -9.07
N THR A 146 10.22 -2.21 -8.23
CA THR A 146 9.52 -0.92 -8.36
C THR A 146 9.76 -0.28 -9.72
N GLU A 147 11.02 -0.18 -10.14
CA GLU A 147 11.39 0.39 -11.43
C GLU A 147 10.73 -0.37 -12.59
N LYS A 148 10.76 -1.70 -12.54
CA LYS A 148 10.11 -2.56 -13.56
C LYS A 148 8.60 -2.36 -13.61
N ILE A 149 7.94 -2.28 -12.46
CA ILE A 149 6.49 -2.02 -12.40
C ILE A 149 6.17 -0.66 -13.01
N LEU A 150 6.94 0.37 -12.67
CA LEU A 150 6.73 1.71 -13.20
C LEU A 150 7.01 1.79 -14.70
N SER A 151 8.01 1.06 -15.21
CA SER A 151 8.33 1.02 -16.65
C SER A 151 7.21 0.37 -17.49
N LEU A 152 6.43 -0.54 -16.91
CA LEU A 152 5.25 -1.14 -17.55
C LEU A 152 4.03 -0.23 -17.58
N MET A 153 4.12 0.94 -16.96
CA MET A 153 3.05 1.93 -16.84
C MET A 153 3.51 3.25 -17.48
N ASN A 154 2.62 4.25 -17.45
CA ASN A 154 3.01 5.65 -17.68
C ASN A 154 2.79 6.41 -16.36
N PRO A 155 3.70 6.30 -15.39
CA PRO A 155 3.50 6.79 -14.02
C PRO A 155 3.34 8.31 -13.95
N GLU A 156 3.84 9.05 -14.94
CA GLU A 156 3.71 10.51 -15.04
C GLU A 156 2.25 10.95 -15.11
N LYS A 157 1.35 10.11 -15.64
CA LYS A 157 -0.10 10.37 -15.63
C LYS A 157 -0.69 10.43 -14.22
N ALA A 158 -0.03 9.81 -13.26
CA ALA A 158 -0.38 9.92 -11.85
C ALA A 158 0.53 10.92 -11.10
N GLY A 159 1.38 11.66 -11.81
CA GLY A 159 2.34 12.57 -11.21
C GLY A 159 3.49 11.87 -10.48
N VAL A 160 3.78 10.61 -10.85
CA VAL A 160 4.86 9.82 -10.24
C VAL A 160 6.00 9.67 -11.25
N SER A 161 7.22 9.77 -10.79
CA SER A 161 8.43 9.50 -11.58
C SER A 161 9.40 8.60 -10.79
N TRP A 162 10.31 7.93 -11.52
CA TRP A 162 11.41 7.17 -10.94
C TRP A 162 12.71 7.92 -11.18
N GLN A 163 13.42 8.27 -10.12
CA GLN A 163 14.65 9.04 -10.19
C GLN A 163 15.60 8.55 -9.09
N GLU A 164 16.87 8.33 -9.45
CA GLU A 164 17.94 7.98 -8.50
C GLU A 164 17.60 6.84 -7.53
N GLY A 165 16.88 5.81 -8.02
CA GLY A 165 16.52 4.64 -7.21
C GLY A 165 15.32 4.83 -6.29
N SER A 166 14.54 5.91 -6.46
CA SER A 166 13.36 6.19 -5.65
C SER A 166 12.18 6.75 -6.46
N MET A 167 10.98 6.62 -5.91
CA MET A 167 9.79 7.26 -6.45
C MET A 167 9.72 8.73 -6.01
N HIS A 168 9.32 9.60 -6.91
CA HIS A 168 9.03 11.00 -6.65
C HIS A 168 7.61 11.34 -7.08
N PRO A 169 6.84 12.11 -6.25
CA PRO A 169 7.15 12.56 -4.89
C PRO A 169 7.37 11.42 -3.90
N LEU A 170 7.98 11.68 -2.74
CA LEU A 170 8.30 10.65 -1.73
C LEU A 170 7.06 9.91 -1.20
N MET A 171 5.92 10.61 -1.10
CA MET A 171 4.65 9.99 -0.68
C MET A 171 3.94 9.30 -1.84
N SER A 172 4.68 8.50 -2.62
CA SER A 172 4.18 7.71 -3.73
C SER A 172 4.17 6.22 -3.38
N LEU A 173 3.23 5.49 -3.95
CA LEU A 173 3.16 4.04 -3.87
C LEU A 173 2.98 3.42 -5.26
N ALA A 174 3.61 2.27 -5.45
CA ALA A 174 3.37 1.38 -6.59
C ALA A 174 3.19 -0.06 -6.10
N GLY A 175 2.40 -0.82 -6.82
CA GLY A 175 2.15 -2.22 -6.50
C GLY A 175 1.12 -2.82 -7.43
N MET A 176 0.43 -3.86 -6.95
CA MET A 176 -0.54 -4.57 -7.77
C MET A 176 -1.69 -5.16 -6.97
N TYR A 177 -2.77 -5.46 -7.70
CA TYR A 177 -3.93 -6.23 -7.25
C TYR A 177 -4.17 -7.38 -8.21
N LEU A 178 -4.66 -8.50 -7.70
CA LEU A 178 -5.15 -9.61 -8.49
C LEU A 178 -6.66 -9.72 -8.37
N ILE A 179 -7.32 -9.98 -9.48
CA ILE A 179 -8.76 -10.24 -9.55
C ILE A 179 -8.95 -11.73 -9.79
N SER A 180 -9.69 -12.37 -8.91
CA SER A 180 -9.85 -13.81 -8.90
C SER A 180 -11.29 -14.25 -8.66
N LYS A 181 -11.60 -15.50 -9.02
CA LYS A 181 -12.90 -16.14 -8.77
C LYS A 181 -13.11 -16.49 -7.30
N LYS A 182 -12.03 -16.74 -6.58
CA LYS A 182 -12.00 -17.04 -5.14
C LYS A 182 -11.01 -16.11 -4.46
N ASP A 183 -11.16 -15.91 -3.17
CA ASP A 183 -10.18 -15.19 -2.37
C ASP A 183 -8.87 -15.99 -2.31
N VAL A 184 -7.91 -15.65 -3.16
CA VAL A 184 -6.62 -16.36 -3.29
C VAL A 184 -5.54 -15.80 -2.38
N LEU A 185 -5.74 -14.59 -1.88
CA LEU A 185 -4.82 -13.89 -0.98
C LEU A 185 -5.66 -13.21 0.11
N PRO A 186 -6.19 -13.96 1.09
CA PRO A 186 -6.98 -13.39 2.15
C PRO A 186 -6.16 -12.35 2.92
N SER A 187 -6.82 -11.29 3.36
CA SER A 187 -6.16 -10.25 4.15
C SER A 187 -5.55 -10.88 5.41
N CYS A 188 -4.25 -10.67 5.61
CA CYS A 188 -3.52 -11.22 6.75
C CYS A 188 -4.00 -10.60 8.06
N ARG A 189 -5.05 -11.16 8.64
CA ARG A 189 -5.44 -10.90 10.04
C ARG A 189 -4.87 -11.95 11.00
N ASP A 190 -4.47 -13.09 10.47
CA ASP A 190 -3.95 -14.22 11.23
C ASP A 190 -2.68 -14.75 10.59
N CYS A 191 -1.56 -14.63 11.31
CA CYS A 191 -0.27 -15.13 10.86
C CYS A 191 -0.21 -16.66 10.74
N ALA A 192 -1.06 -17.39 11.46
CA ALA A 192 -1.10 -18.85 11.38
C ALA A 192 -1.63 -19.35 10.03
N SER A 193 -2.53 -18.57 9.42
CA SER A 193 -3.10 -18.85 8.08
C SER A 193 -2.45 -18.02 6.96
N CYS A 194 -1.43 -17.23 7.27
CA CYS A 194 -0.78 -16.35 6.31
C CYS A 194 -0.01 -17.14 5.26
N ILE A 195 -0.32 -16.90 3.98
CA ILE A 195 0.38 -17.49 2.83
C ILE A 195 1.88 -17.14 2.84
N GLY A 196 2.26 -15.97 3.38
CA GLY A 196 3.65 -15.57 3.56
C GLY A 196 4.43 -16.46 4.54
N GLY A 197 3.73 -17.18 5.42
CA GLY A 197 4.34 -18.02 6.46
C GLY A 197 5.15 -17.21 7.47
N LYS A 198 5.69 -17.89 8.51
CA LYS A 198 6.52 -17.24 9.53
C LYS A 198 7.85 -16.69 8.98
N GLU A 199 8.32 -17.21 7.85
CA GLU A 199 9.60 -16.85 7.23
C GLU A 199 9.45 -15.88 6.04
N GLY A 200 8.24 -15.69 5.50
CA GLY A 200 8.03 -14.98 4.23
C GLY A 200 7.54 -13.54 4.36
N CYS A 201 7.18 -13.08 5.55
CA CYS A 201 6.64 -11.74 5.74
C CYS A 201 7.46 -10.95 6.76
N GLN A 202 8.64 -10.46 6.34
CA GLN A 202 9.50 -9.60 7.16
C GLN A 202 8.78 -8.31 7.61
N TYR A 203 7.69 -7.95 6.95
CA TYR A 203 6.98 -6.68 7.12
C TYR A 203 5.59 -6.82 7.73
N CYS A 204 5.22 -8.03 8.17
CA CYS A 204 3.96 -8.21 8.87
C CYS A 204 4.05 -7.57 10.27
N SER A 205 3.18 -6.62 10.56
CA SER A 205 3.06 -5.97 11.88
C SER A 205 2.81 -6.95 13.04
N ASN A 206 2.42 -8.19 12.73
CA ASN A 206 2.19 -9.25 13.71
C ASN A 206 3.45 -10.07 14.04
N ASN A 207 4.58 -9.81 13.38
CA ASN A 207 5.88 -10.42 13.71
C ASN A 207 6.71 -9.59 14.70
N ARG A 208 6.09 -8.63 15.39
CA ARG A 208 6.73 -7.84 16.45
C ARG A 208 6.17 -8.21 17.81
#